data_200fb70d12beaf559da70d0228e72b67
#
_entry.id   200fb70d12beaf559da70d0228e72b67
#
_cell.length_a   1.000
_cell.length_b   1.000
_cell.length_c   1.000
_cell.angle_alpha   90.00
_cell.angle_beta   90.00
_cell.angle_gamma   90.00
#
_symmetry.space_group_name_H-M   'P 1'
#
loop_
_entity.id
_entity.type
_entity.pdbx_description
1 polymer ?
#
loop_
_entity_poly.entity_id
_entity_poly.type
_entity_poly.pdbx_seq_one_letter_code
_entity_poly.pdbx_strand_id
1 'polypeptide(L)'
;MDVLAFTVMGDVDAEAVSRLAREVLPPDFSPPPARPCGEAEPARALRHRARRTLPVSQPVFAIGFKTAPSADPLRQELTGQLAAELLLGESAALYEDLYTRGLIDADFSSGFTRVPGAAFLQVGGAGRDPEAVLEAILQAPKTSFSPERFARLKKSVRGRLLRELDGFESTCYRICEAIFAGGDCFCEFDLLDSITLSDTEALLTQTVTPERAALSVVAPEEA
;
A
#
# COMPACT_ATOMS: atom_id res chain seq x y z
N MET A 1 23.92 -2.66 1.35
CA MET A 1 23.87 -4.12 1.49
C MET A 1 23.39 -4.66 0.17
N ASP A 2 24.30 -5.26 -0.60
CA ASP A 2 24.00 -5.76 -1.93
C ASP A 2 23.47 -7.17 -1.76
N VAL A 3 22.17 -7.34 -1.92
CA VAL A 3 21.49 -8.62 -1.72
C VAL A 3 20.89 -9.07 -3.03
N LEU A 4 21.34 -10.22 -3.53
CA LEU A 4 20.59 -11.01 -4.49
C LEU A 4 19.83 -12.07 -3.69
N ALA A 5 18.51 -12.01 -3.69
CA ALA A 5 17.68 -13.06 -3.13
C ALA A 5 17.31 -14.05 -4.24
N PHE A 6 17.65 -15.31 -4.04
CA PHE A 6 17.26 -16.40 -4.92
C PHE A 6 16.36 -17.35 -4.16
N THR A 7 15.11 -17.40 -4.54
CA THR A 7 14.08 -18.22 -3.88
C THR A 7 13.58 -19.27 -4.84
N VAL A 8 13.54 -20.52 -4.39
CA VAL A 8 13.01 -21.66 -5.15
C VAL A 8 11.98 -22.37 -4.30
N MET A 9 10.85 -22.70 -4.89
CA MET A 9 9.76 -23.42 -4.24
C MET A 9 9.28 -24.57 -5.13
N GLY A 10 9.11 -25.76 -4.54
CA GLY A 10 8.66 -26.97 -5.25
C GLY A 10 9.26 -28.24 -4.64
N ASP A 11 9.06 -29.35 -5.32
CA ASP A 11 9.70 -30.64 -4.97
C ASP A 11 11.16 -30.63 -5.49
N VAL A 12 12.04 -29.98 -4.73
CA VAL A 12 13.45 -29.78 -5.10
C VAL A 12 14.39 -30.16 -3.97
N ASP A 13 15.55 -30.69 -4.34
CA ASP A 13 16.65 -30.90 -3.39
C ASP A 13 17.36 -29.56 -3.12
N ALA A 14 17.17 -29.01 -1.93
CA ALA A 14 17.73 -27.74 -1.51
C ALA A 14 19.27 -27.71 -1.56
N GLU A 15 19.95 -28.84 -1.28
CA GLU A 15 21.41 -28.92 -1.34
C GLU A 15 21.90 -28.91 -2.79
N ALA A 16 21.22 -29.60 -3.68
CA ALA A 16 21.53 -29.59 -5.12
C ALA A 16 21.35 -28.20 -5.71
N VAL A 17 20.25 -27.51 -5.39
CA VAL A 17 20.01 -26.13 -5.81
C VAL A 17 21.07 -25.19 -5.28
N SER A 18 21.40 -25.27 -4.00
CA SER A 18 22.45 -24.42 -3.39
C SER A 18 23.82 -24.67 -4.02
N ARG A 19 24.18 -25.91 -4.33
CA ARG A 19 25.43 -26.25 -5.01
C ARG A 19 25.46 -25.64 -6.43
N LEU A 20 24.41 -25.86 -7.20
CA LEU A 20 24.31 -25.30 -8.55
C LEU A 20 24.36 -23.77 -8.53
N ALA A 21 23.68 -23.12 -7.61
CA ALA A 21 23.72 -21.68 -7.46
C ALA A 21 25.15 -21.16 -7.21
N ARG A 22 25.93 -21.83 -6.36
CA ARG A 22 27.33 -21.49 -6.10
C ARG A 22 28.26 -21.72 -7.31
N GLU A 23 27.95 -22.68 -8.16
CA GLU A 23 28.72 -22.97 -9.37
C GLU A 23 28.45 -21.95 -10.47
N VAL A 24 27.22 -21.44 -10.57
CA VAL A 24 26.78 -20.57 -11.67
C VAL A 24 26.91 -19.08 -11.30
N LEU A 25 26.63 -18.72 -10.04
CA LEU A 25 26.72 -17.33 -9.60
C LEU A 25 28.19 -16.93 -9.39
N PRO A 26 28.58 -15.72 -9.83
CA PRO A 26 29.95 -15.25 -9.63
C PRO A 26 30.24 -15.14 -8.12
N PRO A 27 31.46 -15.50 -7.69
CA PRO A 27 31.86 -15.44 -6.26
C PRO A 27 31.91 -14.00 -5.73
N ASP A 28 32.14 -13.04 -6.59
CA ASP A 28 32.23 -11.62 -6.25
C ASP A 28 31.11 -10.84 -6.93
N PHE A 29 30.24 -10.26 -6.11
CA PHE A 29 29.23 -9.30 -6.60
C PHE A 29 29.82 -7.90 -6.53
N SER A 30 29.90 -7.23 -7.67
CA SER A 30 30.11 -5.79 -7.65
C SER A 30 28.88 -5.13 -7.01
N PRO A 31 29.09 -4.18 -6.08
CA PRO A 31 27.96 -3.47 -5.49
C PRO A 31 27.10 -2.83 -6.60
N PRO A 32 25.78 -2.95 -6.54
CA PRO A 32 24.94 -2.28 -7.49
C PRO A 32 25.22 -0.78 -7.44
N PRO A 33 25.15 -0.08 -8.58
CA PRO A 33 25.34 1.34 -8.59
C PRO A 33 24.35 2.00 -7.63
N ALA A 34 24.83 2.95 -6.84
CA ALA A 34 23.97 3.71 -5.95
C ALA A 34 22.82 4.32 -6.79
N ARG A 35 21.59 4.02 -6.41
CA ARG A 35 20.41 4.65 -7.02
C ARG A 35 20.12 5.93 -6.23
N PRO A 36 20.44 7.11 -6.77
CA PRO A 36 20.07 8.34 -6.09
C PRO A 36 18.54 8.43 -6.09
N CYS A 37 17.94 8.28 -4.93
CA CYS A 37 16.49 8.44 -4.75
C CYS A 37 16.07 9.93 -4.71
N GLY A 38 16.97 10.85 -5.06
CA GLY A 38 16.75 12.28 -4.92
C GLY A 38 16.95 12.76 -3.48
N GLU A 39 16.54 14.00 -3.23
CA GLU A 39 16.52 14.56 -1.87
C GLU A 39 15.38 13.91 -1.05
N ALA A 40 15.60 13.84 0.28
CA ALA A 40 14.57 13.35 1.18
C ALA A 40 13.29 14.20 1.07
N GLU A 41 12.19 13.57 0.72
CA GLU A 41 10.93 14.29 0.56
C GLU A 41 10.28 14.59 1.92
N PRO A 42 9.75 15.82 2.10
CA PRO A 42 9.03 16.16 3.32
C PRO A 42 7.74 15.33 3.44
N ALA A 43 7.28 15.11 4.68
CA ALA A 43 6.03 14.40 4.94
C ALA A 43 4.77 15.15 4.42
N ARG A 44 4.88 16.45 4.15
CA ARG A 44 3.82 17.24 3.52
C ARG A 44 3.83 17.08 2.01
N ALA A 45 2.68 17.25 1.37
CA ALA A 45 2.61 17.34 -0.08
C ALA A 45 3.25 18.64 -0.58
N LEU A 46 4.14 18.55 -1.57
CA LEU A 46 4.73 19.74 -2.21
C LEU A 46 3.78 20.34 -3.25
N ARG A 47 2.96 19.50 -3.85
CA ARG A 47 1.96 19.87 -4.85
C ARG A 47 0.62 19.24 -4.48
N HIS A 48 -0.35 20.07 -4.12
CA HIS A 48 -1.66 19.59 -3.67
C HIS A 48 -2.60 19.22 -4.81
N ARG A 49 -2.40 19.78 -5.99
CA ARG A 49 -3.28 19.58 -7.16
C ARG A 49 -2.47 19.46 -8.43
N ALA A 50 -2.84 18.48 -9.25
CA ALA A 50 -2.38 18.34 -10.62
C ALA A 50 -3.58 17.99 -11.50
N ARG A 51 -3.71 18.63 -12.66
CA ARG A 51 -4.76 18.35 -13.64
C ARG A 51 -4.16 18.29 -15.03
N ARG A 52 -4.60 17.30 -15.80
CA ARG A 52 -4.30 17.17 -17.23
C ARG A 52 -5.57 16.83 -17.97
N THR A 53 -5.65 17.22 -19.23
CA THR A 53 -6.72 16.88 -20.14
C THR A 53 -6.23 15.81 -21.10
N LEU A 54 -6.99 14.72 -21.22
CA LEU A 54 -6.72 13.59 -22.12
C LEU A 54 -8.06 13.07 -22.67
N PRO A 55 -8.08 12.31 -23.78
CA PRO A 55 -9.27 11.73 -24.36
C PRO A 55 -9.81 10.56 -23.52
N VAL A 56 -10.36 10.87 -22.36
CA VAL A 56 -11.04 9.94 -21.45
C VAL A 56 -12.53 10.23 -21.42
N SER A 57 -13.37 9.24 -21.12
CA SER A 57 -14.82 9.38 -21.08
C SER A 57 -15.36 10.11 -19.85
N GLN A 58 -14.62 10.03 -18.74
CA GLN A 58 -14.95 10.68 -17.47
C GLN A 58 -13.66 10.98 -16.71
N PRO A 59 -13.67 11.87 -15.70
CA PRO A 59 -12.49 12.15 -14.90
C PRO A 59 -11.98 10.89 -14.22
N VAL A 60 -10.66 10.65 -14.36
CA VAL A 60 -9.92 9.62 -13.61
C VAL A 60 -9.03 10.35 -12.61
N PHE A 61 -9.00 9.86 -11.39
CA PHE A 61 -8.27 10.54 -10.33
C PHE A 61 -7.39 9.58 -9.50
N ALA A 62 -6.36 10.17 -8.90
CA ALA A 62 -5.57 9.56 -7.85
C ALA A 62 -5.40 10.58 -6.71
N ILE A 63 -5.67 10.13 -5.48
CA ILE A 63 -5.45 10.89 -4.25
C ILE A 63 -4.37 10.17 -3.47
N GLY A 64 -3.35 10.91 -3.00
CA GLY A 64 -2.30 10.39 -2.14
C GLY A 64 -2.22 11.21 -0.85
N PHE A 65 -2.06 10.52 0.27
CA PHE A 65 -1.79 11.14 1.57
C PHE A 65 -0.41 10.67 2.04
N LYS A 66 0.58 11.55 2.02
CA LYS A 66 1.95 11.20 2.40
C LYS A 66 2.05 10.93 3.91
N THR A 67 2.86 9.95 4.28
CA THR A 67 3.26 9.73 5.67
C THR A 67 4.77 9.56 5.78
N ALA A 68 5.33 9.80 6.96
CA ALA A 68 6.75 9.58 7.19
C ALA A 68 7.05 8.07 7.17
N PRO A 69 8.16 7.64 6.56
CA PRO A 69 8.63 6.26 6.68
C PRO A 69 8.88 5.89 8.15
N SER A 70 8.51 4.67 8.53
CA SER A 70 8.75 4.13 9.85
C SER A 70 10.06 3.35 9.92
N ALA A 71 10.62 3.23 11.13
CA ALA A 71 11.75 2.34 11.41
C ALA A 71 11.35 0.85 11.32
N ASP A 72 10.05 0.53 11.45
CA ASP A 72 9.48 -0.78 11.19
C ASP A 72 8.59 -0.72 9.94
N PRO A 73 9.19 -0.96 8.75
CA PRO A 73 8.48 -0.79 7.48
C PRO A 73 7.37 -1.80 7.27
N LEU A 74 7.55 -3.05 7.71
CA LEU A 74 6.56 -4.11 7.52
C LEU A 74 5.32 -3.85 8.40
N ARG A 75 5.52 -3.46 9.66
CA ARG A 75 4.43 -3.06 10.54
C ARG A 75 3.67 -1.85 9.99
N GLN A 76 4.41 -0.86 9.46
CA GLN A 76 3.78 0.34 8.86
C GLN A 76 2.91 -0.04 7.66
N GLU A 77 3.39 -0.94 6.81
CA GLU A 77 2.65 -1.40 5.64
C GLU A 77 1.37 -2.14 6.00
N LEU A 78 1.44 -3.11 6.91
CA LEU A 78 0.28 -3.84 7.40
C LEU A 78 -0.74 -2.91 8.11
N THR A 79 -0.24 -1.99 8.95
CA THR A 79 -1.10 -1.00 9.62
C THR A 79 -1.76 -0.08 8.59
N GLY A 80 -1.02 0.34 7.56
CA GLY A 80 -1.52 1.18 6.48
C GLY A 80 -2.56 0.50 5.62
N GLN A 81 -2.38 -0.79 5.30
CA GLN A 81 -3.37 -1.59 4.59
C GLN A 81 -4.66 -1.73 5.40
N LEU A 82 -4.56 -2.04 6.69
CA LEU A 82 -5.71 -2.07 7.60
C LEU A 82 -6.41 -0.71 7.68
N ALA A 83 -5.65 0.38 7.70
CA ALA A 83 -6.17 1.74 7.75
C ALA A 83 -6.94 2.11 6.46
N ALA A 84 -6.38 1.79 5.30
CA ALA A 84 -7.05 2.02 4.01
C ALA A 84 -8.37 1.26 3.91
N GLU A 85 -8.36 -0.03 4.23
CA GLU A 85 -9.56 -0.88 4.23
C GLU A 85 -10.60 -0.45 5.28
N LEU A 86 -10.16 -0.01 6.45
CA LEU A 86 -11.07 0.43 7.52
C LEU A 86 -11.79 1.72 7.14
N LEU A 87 -11.11 2.66 6.48
CA LEU A 87 -11.67 3.95 6.08
C LEU A 87 -12.42 3.87 4.74
N LEU A 88 -11.88 3.16 3.76
CA LEU A 88 -12.23 3.25 2.34
C LEU A 88 -12.53 1.91 1.65
N GLY A 89 -12.39 0.78 2.35
CA GLY A 89 -12.73 -0.53 1.80
C GLY A 89 -14.23 -0.62 1.49
N GLU A 90 -14.64 -1.52 0.59
CA GLU A 90 -16.02 -1.67 0.10
C GLU A 90 -17.09 -1.79 1.21
N SER A 91 -16.72 -2.31 2.37
CA SER A 91 -17.60 -2.41 3.55
C SER A 91 -17.58 -1.15 4.44
N ALA A 92 -16.87 -0.09 4.04
CA ALA A 92 -16.79 1.15 4.80
C ALA A 92 -18.00 2.04 4.56
N ALA A 93 -18.51 2.68 5.59
CA ALA A 93 -19.61 3.64 5.47
C ALA A 93 -19.28 4.79 4.50
N LEU A 94 -18.00 5.21 4.46
CA LEU A 94 -17.55 6.22 3.51
C LEU A 94 -17.62 5.74 2.07
N TYR A 95 -17.21 4.49 1.79
CA TYR A 95 -17.34 3.90 0.46
C TYR A 95 -18.81 3.85 0.03
N GLU A 96 -19.69 3.36 0.88
CA GLU A 96 -21.13 3.27 0.63
C GLU A 96 -21.74 4.66 0.34
N ASP A 97 -21.38 5.69 1.11
CA ASP A 97 -21.83 7.08 0.87
C ASP A 97 -21.35 7.60 -0.49
N LEU A 98 -20.06 7.48 -0.77
CA LEU A 98 -19.48 7.94 -2.04
C LEU A 98 -20.10 7.22 -3.26
N TYR A 99 -20.29 5.91 -3.15
CA TYR A 99 -20.89 5.09 -4.20
C TYR A 99 -22.36 5.45 -4.43
N THR A 100 -23.13 5.56 -3.34
CA THR A 100 -24.56 5.94 -3.41
C THR A 100 -24.76 7.33 -4.00
N ARG A 101 -23.89 8.27 -3.72
CA ARG A 101 -23.87 9.62 -4.31
C ARG A 101 -23.37 9.62 -5.76
N GLY A 102 -22.89 8.50 -6.29
CA GLY A 102 -22.32 8.38 -7.63
C GLY A 102 -21.06 9.20 -7.82
N LEU A 103 -20.29 9.40 -6.76
CA LEU A 103 -18.99 10.08 -6.80
C LEU A 103 -17.86 9.15 -7.19
N ILE A 104 -18.03 7.85 -6.95
CA ILE A 104 -17.13 6.77 -7.31
C ILE A 104 -17.90 5.64 -8.00
N ASP A 105 -17.20 4.77 -8.69
CA ASP A 105 -17.72 3.56 -9.32
C ASP A 105 -17.04 2.30 -8.75
N ALA A 106 -17.28 1.15 -9.38
CA ALA A 106 -16.74 -0.14 -8.95
C ALA A 106 -15.22 -0.26 -9.12
N ASP A 107 -14.60 0.60 -9.92
CA ASP A 107 -13.14 0.62 -10.13
C ASP A 107 -12.40 1.40 -9.04
N PHE A 108 -13.14 2.01 -8.10
CA PHE A 108 -12.56 2.71 -6.97
C PHE A 108 -11.77 1.75 -6.08
N SER A 109 -10.54 2.12 -5.81
CA SER A 109 -9.64 1.33 -4.98
C SER A 109 -8.88 2.19 -3.99
N SER A 110 -8.51 1.60 -2.88
CA SER A 110 -7.65 2.22 -1.87
C SER A 110 -6.56 1.25 -1.42
N GLY A 111 -5.46 1.79 -0.95
CA GLY A 111 -4.36 0.97 -0.46
C GLY A 111 -3.31 1.81 0.24
N PHE A 112 -2.31 1.13 0.74
CA PHE A 112 -1.13 1.75 1.33
C PHE A 112 0.11 1.25 0.58
N THR A 113 0.95 2.17 0.18
CA THR A 113 2.17 1.88 -0.59
C THR A 113 3.37 2.46 0.13
N ARG A 114 4.43 1.68 0.15
CA ARG A 114 5.73 2.07 0.65
C ARG A 114 6.78 1.91 -0.44
N VAL A 115 7.62 2.92 -0.57
CA VAL A 115 8.82 2.89 -1.41
C VAL A 115 10.00 3.38 -0.58
N PRO A 116 11.26 3.13 -0.97
CA PRO A 116 12.42 3.67 -0.26
C PRO A 116 12.30 5.20 -0.10
N GLY A 117 12.29 5.67 1.14
CA GLY A 117 12.19 7.09 1.47
C GLY A 117 10.78 7.71 1.50
N ALA A 118 9.72 6.97 1.12
CA ALA A 118 8.36 7.49 1.15
C ALA A 118 7.33 6.40 1.47
N ALA A 119 6.23 6.81 2.12
CA ALA A 119 5.06 5.97 2.31
C ALA A 119 3.79 6.83 2.14
N PHE A 120 2.72 6.25 1.64
CA PHE A 120 1.47 6.98 1.41
C PHE A 120 0.25 6.07 1.37
N LEU A 121 -0.84 6.57 1.89
CA LEU A 121 -2.17 6.03 1.62
C LEU A 121 -2.61 6.58 0.27
N GLN A 122 -3.07 5.71 -0.60
CA GLN A 122 -3.51 6.06 -1.95
C GLN A 122 -4.94 5.64 -2.20
N VAL A 123 -5.59 6.40 -3.04
CA VAL A 123 -6.97 6.19 -3.49
C VAL A 123 -7.01 6.50 -4.97
N GLY A 124 -7.71 5.68 -5.75
CA GLY A 124 -7.84 5.90 -7.18
C GLY A 124 -9.16 5.37 -7.72
N GLY A 125 -9.58 5.92 -8.84
CA GLY A 125 -10.80 5.52 -9.52
C GLY A 125 -11.21 6.52 -10.58
N ALA A 126 -12.41 6.33 -11.09
CA ALA A 126 -13.09 7.27 -11.96
C ALA A 126 -14.32 7.85 -11.25
N GLY A 127 -14.67 9.10 -11.56
CA GLY A 127 -15.80 9.75 -10.92
C GLY A 127 -15.96 11.20 -11.37
N ARG A 128 -17.18 11.70 -11.23
CA ARG A 128 -17.57 13.02 -11.76
C ARG A 128 -16.93 14.19 -11.03
N ASP A 129 -16.69 14.04 -9.74
CA ASP A 129 -16.20 15.12 -8.88
C ASP A 129 -15.10 14.61 -7.93
N PRO A 130 -13.85 14.52 -8.42
CA PRO A 130 -12.70 14.11 -7.61
C PRO A 130 -12.43 15.00 -6.39
N GLU A 131 -12.76 16.29 -6.45
CA GLU A 131 -12.60 17.21 -5.33
C GLU A 131 -13.59 16.87 -4.20
N ALA A 132 -14.84 16.56 -4.53
CA ALA A 132 -15.82 16.14 -3.54
C ALA A 132 -15.44 14.80 -2.88
N VAL A 133 -14.81 13.88 -3.63
CA VAL A 133 -14.24 12.63 -3.06
C VAL A 133 -13.13 12.96 -2.05
N LEU A 134 -12.17 13.80 -2.42
CA LEU A 134 -11.10 14.21 -1.51
C LEU A 134 -11.65 14.89 -0.25
N GLU A 135 -12.60 15.80 -0.41
CA GLU A 135 -13.22 16.50 0.72
C GLU A 135 -13.95 15.53 1.67
N ALA A 136 -14.71 14.59 1.13
CA ALA A 136 -15.38 13.57 1.93
C ALA A 136 -14.39 12.71 2.71
N ILE A 137 -13.26 12.32 2.11
CA ILE A 137 -12.19 11.58 2.80
C ILE A 137 -11.57 12.42 3.93
N LEU A 138 -11.31 13.69 3.68
CA LEU A 138 -10.74 14.61 4.69
C LEU A 138 -11.68 14.84 5.86
N GLN A 139 -12.99 14.89 5.64
CA GLN A 139 -14.01 15.10 6.66
C GLN A 139 -14.43 13.82 7.38
N ALA A 140 -14.18 12.66 6.80
CA ALA A 140 -14.57 11.38 7.40
C ALA A 140 -13.94 11.17 8.78
N PRO A 141 -14.64 10.50 9.72
CA PRO A 141 -14.08 10.12 11.01
C PRO A 141 -12.84 9.24 10.84
N LYS A 142 -11.76 9.53 11.58
CA LYS A 142 -10.51 8.74 11.58
C LYS A 142 -10.39 7.89 12.85
N THR A 143 -11.33 7.99 13.74
CA THR A 143 -11.39 7.31 15.04
C THR A 143 -12.79 6.80 15.31
N SER A 144 -12.95 6.02 16.37
CA SER A 144 -14.25 5.46 16.79
C SER A 144 -14.81 4.42 15.82
N PHE A 145 -13.92 3.68 15.15
CA PHE A 145 -14.34 2.52 14.37
C PHE A 145 -14.76 1.36 15.29
N SER A 146 -15.67 0.51 14.79
CA SER A 146 -16.14 -0.65 15.55
C SER A 146 -15.01 -1.68 15.75
N PRO A 147 -14.74 -2.10 17.01
CA PRO A 147 -13.78 -3.16 17.28
C PRO A 147 -14.13 -4.48 16.58
N GLU A 148 -15.42 -4.79 16.45
CA GLU A 148 -15.90 -6.01 15.78
C GLU A 148 -15.62 -5.93 14.27
N ARG A 149 -15.79 -4.77 13.66
CA ARG A 149 -15.44 -4.54 12.25
C ARG A 149 -13.94 -4.67 12.04
N PHE A 150 -13.13 -4.08 12.90
CA PHE A 150 -11.68 -4.22 12.86
C PHE A 150 -11.22 -5.67 13.01
N ALA A 151 -11.82 -6.43 13.94
CA ALA A 151 -11.53 -7.86 14.11
C ALA A 151 -11.88 -8.69 12.85
N ARG A 152 -13.02 -8.39 12.19
CA ARG A 152 -13.38 -9.04 10.92
C ARG A 152 -12.38 -8.70 9.81
N LEU A 153 -11.98 -7.44 9.74
CA LEU A 153 -10.98 -6.98 8.76
C LEU A 153 -9.65 -7.70 8.94
N LYS A 154 -9.14 -7.81 10.16
CA LYS A 154 -7.91 -8.59 10.45
C LYS A 154 -8.04 -10.05 9.99
N LYS A 155 -9.18 -10.68 10.21
CA LYS A 155 -9.44 -12.06 9.72
C LYS A 155 -9.44 -12.13 8.19
N SER A 156 -10.01 -11.15 7.52
CA SER A 156 -10.02 -11.06 6.05
C SER A 156 -8.60 -10.92 5.49
N VAL A 157 -7.81 -10.01 6.06
CA VAL A 157 -6.39 -9.82 5.68
C VAL A 157 -5.60 -11.10 5.92
N ARG A 158 -5.74 -11.73 7.09
CA ARG A 158 -5.10 -13.02 7.39
C ARG A 158 -5.46 -14.11 6.38
N GLY A 159 -6.75 -14.20 5.99
CA GLY A 159 -7.20 -15.16 4.98
C GLY A 159 -6.62 -14.87 3.59
N ARG A 160 -6.41 -13.62 3.23
CA ARG A 160 -5.72 -13.23 1.98
C ARG A 160 -4.26 -13.64 2.02
N LEU A 161 -3.53 -13.31 3.09
CA LEU A 161 -2.14 -13.70 3.28
C LEU A 161 -1.94 -15.23 3.19
N LEU A 162 -2.84 -16.00 3.80
CA LEU A 162 -2.79 -17.47 3.72
C LEU A 162 -3.01 -17.98 2.30
N ARG A 163 -3.96 -17.40 1.54
CA ARG A 163 -4.20 -17.79 0.13
C ARG A 163 -3.03 -17.45 -0.77
N GLU A 164 -2.31 -16.37 -0.50
CA GLU A 164 -1.12 -16.00 -1.26
C GLU A 164 0.01 -17.04 -1.10
N LEU A 165 0.06 -17.73 0.03
CA LEU A 165 1.03 -18.82 0.27
C LEU A 165 0.71 -20.11 -0.51
N ASP A 166 -0.51 -20.28 -1.04
CA ASP A 166 -0.86 -21.42 -1.90
C ASP A 166 -0.21 -21.32 -3.30
N GLY A 167 0.21 -20.11 -3.70
CA GLY A 167 0.90 -19.87 -4.96
C GLY A 167 2.42 -19.91 -4.80
N PHE A 168 3.11 -20.75 -5.59
CA PHE A 168 4.57 -20.83 -5.54
C PHE A 168 5.24 -19.49 -5.91
N GLU A 169 4.76 -18.87 -6.98
CA GLU A 169 5.28 -17.58 -7.45
C GLU A 169 5.06 -16.46 -6.41
N SER A 170 3.83 -16.31 -5.93
CA SER A 170 3.49 -15.30 -4.92
C SER A 170 4.30 -15.48 -3.63
N THR A 171 4.49 -16.73 -3.18
CA THR A 171 5.30 -17.03 -2.01
C THR A 171 6.77 -16.70 -2.23
N CYS A 172 7.35 -17.02 -3.40
CA CYS A 172 8.71 -16.63 -3.73
C CYS A 172 8.89 -15.11 -3.74
N TYR A 173 7.96 -14.37 -4.33
CA TYR A 173 7.98 -12.90 -4.32
C TYR A 173 7.96 -12.35 -2.90
N ARG A 174 7.05 -12.81 -2.06
CA ARG A 174 6.92 -12.37 -0.67
C ARG A 174 8.18 -12.63 0.16
N ILE A 175 8.80 -13.80 -0.02
CA ILE A 175 10.07 -14.11 0.65
C ILE A 175 11.14 -13.14 0.20
N CYS A 176 11.28 -12.87 -1.11
CA CYS A 176 12.24 -11.91 -1.62
C CYS A 176 11.99 -10.49 -1.10
N GLU A 177 10.76 -10.02 -1.11
CA GLU A 177 10.38 -8.69 -0.59
C GLU A 177 10.70 -8.56 0.90
N ALA A 178 10.40 -9.58 1.70
CA ALA A 178 10.72 -9.60 3.12
C ALA A 178 12.23 -9.56 3.37
N ILE A 179 13.02 -10.33 2.62
CA ILE A 179 14.50 -10.30 2.70
C ILE A 179 15.02 -8.90 2.37
N PHE A 180 14.53 -8.26 1.31
CA PHE A 180 14.94 -6.90 0.94
C PHE A 180 14.49 -5.84 1.96
N ALA A 181 13.39 -6.10 2.67
CA ALA A 181 12.95 -5.28 3.79
C ALA A 181 13.72 -5.53 5.10
N GLY A 182 14.59 -6.55 5.12
CA GLY A 182 15.36 -6.95 6.30
C GLY A 182 14.57 -7.79 7.30
N GLY A 183 13.50 -8.47 6.85
CA GLY A 183 12.61 -9.28 7.67
C GLY A 183 12.36 -10.68 7.12
N ASP A 184 11.33 -11.31 7.64
CA ASP A 184 10.82 -12.62 7.25
C ASP A 184 9.31 -12.48 6.94
N CYS A 185 8.87 -12.98 5.81
CA CYS A 185 7.46 -12.91 5.39
C CYS A 185 6.49 -13.65 6.34
N PHE A 186 6.98 -14.63 7.10
CA PHE A 186 6.15 -15.34 8.08
C PHE A 186 5.90 -14.53 9.35
N CYS A 187 6.73 -13.53 9.65
CA CYS A 187 6.50 -12.59 10.75
C CYS A 187 5.25 -11.73 10.55
N GLU A 188 4.72 -11.63 9.33
CA GLU A 188 3.53 -10.82 9.04
C GLU A 188 2.30 -11.29 9.81
N PHE A 189 2.17 -12.58 10.11
CA PHE A 189 1.04 -13.11 10.88
C PHE A 189 1.08 -12.62 12.33
N ASP A 190 2.24 -12.67 12.96
CA ASP A 190 2.43 -12.20 14.33
C ASP A 190 2.32 -10.67 14.42
N LEU A 191 2.87 -9.97 13.42
CA LEU A 191 2.72 -8.53 13.30
C LEU A 191 1.26 -8.13 13.14
N LEU A 192 0.51 -8.80 12.26
CA LEU A 192 -0.91 -8.55 12.06
C LEU A 192 -1.68 -8.74 13.37
N ASP A 193 -1.38 -9.79 14.13
CA ASP A 193 -2.04 -10.04 15.42
C ASP A 193 -1.70 -8.95 16.47
N SER A 194 -0.51 -8.38 16.41
CA SER A 194 -0.06 -7.32 17.33
C SER A 194 -0.62 -5.92 16.99
N ILE A 195 -1.08 -5.67 15.75
CA ILE A 195 -1.63 -4.37 15.35
C ILE A 195 -2.99 -4.17 16.01
N THR A 196 -3.16 -3.04 16.70
CA THR A 196 -4.41 -2.66 17.38
C THR A 196 -5.26 -1.70 16.55
N LEU A 197 -6.52 -1.56 16.90
CA LEU A 197 -7.40 -0.54 16.31
C LEU A 197 -6.82 0.86 16.55
N SER A 198 -6.29 1.11 17.75
CA SER A 198 -5.67 2.40 18.09
C SER A 198 -4.47 2.74 17.21
N ASP A 199 -3.63 1.76 16.85
CA ASP A 199 -2.52 1.97 15.92
C ASP A 199 -3.02 2.42 14.54
N THR A 200 -4.10 1.81 14.08
CA THR A 200 -4.73 2.09 12.78
C THR A 200 -5.37 3.49 12.77
N GLU A 201 -6.10 3.84 13.82
CA GLU A 201 -6.71 5.16 14.00
C GLU A 201 -5.67 6.28 14.14
N ALA A 202 -4.57 6.01 14.84
CA ALA A 202 -3.46 6.95 14.97
C ALA A 202 -2.82 7.22 13.61
N LEU A 203 -2.59 6.17 12.79
CA LEU A 203 -2.06 6.32 11.45
C LEU A 203 -3.00 7.16 10.55
N LEU A 204 -4.30 6.87 10.57
CA LEU A 204 -5.30 7.63 9.81
C LEU A 204 -5.31 9.11 10.21
N THR A 205 -5.34 9.39 11.51
CA THR A 205 -5.37 10.76 12.04
C THR A 205 -4.12 11.54 11.64
N GLN A 206 -2.96 10.89 11.65
CA GLN A 206 -1.70 11.52 11.26
C GLN A 206 -1.54 11.69 9.75
N THR A 207 -2.11 10.78 8.96
CA THR A 207 -1.86 10.71 7.50
C THR A 207 -2.92 11.45 6.71
N VAL A 208 -4.21 11.31 7.05
CA VAL A 208 -5.33 11.88 6.27
C VAL A 208 -5.59 13.33 6.72
N THR A 209 -4.70 14.22 6.28
CA THR A 209 -4.76 15.67 6.57
C THR A 209 -4.60 16.50 5.29
N PRO A 210 -5.12 17.73 5.25
CA PRO A 210 -5.00 18.60 4.06
C PRO A 210 -3.54 18.84 3.63
N GLU A 211 -2.61 19.00 4.59
CA GLU A 211 -1.20 19.30 4.32
C GLU A 211 -0.47 18.12 3.66
N ARG A 212 -1.00 16.92 3.82
CA ARG A 212 -0.42 15.67 3.30
C ARG A 212 -1.10 15.19 2.03
N ALA A 213 -2.24 15.78 1.68
CA ALA A 213 -3.07 15.41 0.56
C ALA A 213 -2.55 15.97 -0.77
N ALA A 214 -2.52 15.10 -1.77
CA ALA A 214 -2.31 15.47 -3.16
C ALA A 214 -3.39 14.81 -4.03
N LEU A 215 -4.01 15.57 -4.93
CA LEU A 215 -4.99 15.09 -5.90
C LEU A 215 -4.46 15.30 -7.31
N SER A 216 -4.44 14.22 -8.08
CA SER A 216 -4.14 14.24 -9.52
C SER A 216 -5.41 13.85 -10.29
N VAL A 217 -5.76 14.63 -11.29
CA VAL A 217 -6.97 14.42 -12.12
C VAL A 217 -6.58 14.41 -13.59
N VAL A 218 -7.04 13.39 -14.29
CA VAL A 218 -7.10 13.35 -15.75
C VAL A 218 -8.56 13.64 -16.13
N ALA A 219 -8.79 14.77 -16.76
CA ALA A 219 -10.12 15.21 -17.17
C ALA A 219 -10.38 14.94 -18.68
N PRO A 220 -11.64 14.75 -19.08
CA PRO A 220 -11.99 14.72 -20.48
C PRO A 220 -11.60 16.00 -21.21
N GLU A 221 -11.36 15.91 -22.52
CA GLU A 221 -11.31 17.07 -23.40
C GLU A 221 -12.70 17.70 -23.45
N GLU A 222 -12.76 19.03 -23.33
CA GLU A 222 -14.01 19.75 -23.55
C GLU A 222 -14.38 19.63 -25.04
N ALA A 223 -15.59 19.15 -25.31
CA ALA A 223 -16.09 18.97 -26.69
C ALA A 223 -16.42 20.32 -27.34
#